data_6b8a068ac323f503c0f361636064ccde
#
_entry.id   6b8a068ac323f503c0f361636064ccde
#
_cell.length_a   1.000
_cell.length_b   1.000
_cell.length_c   1.000
_cell.angle_alpha   90.00
_cell.angle_beta   90.00
_cell.angle_gamma   90.00
#
_symmetry.space_group_name_H-M   'P 1'
#
loop_
_entity.id
_entity.type
_entity.pdbx_description
1 polymer ?
#
loop_
_entity_poly.entity_id
_entity_poly.type
_entity_poly.pdbx_seq_one_letter_code
_entity_poly.pdbx_strand_id
1 'polypeptide(L)'
;MFSKNIHKRIKIVLLIVIIVFIIIIAKVFYIEVIDYKKLNKLANGLWSRNLPIEADRGKIYTIDGELLAGNVTTTSLVFIPNQIKDKNLVAEQISKVLGVSKEDIEKHIYKKTMMERVHPEGRRLSYEIADQINSFHFDGVYLLKESKREYTHNEMLSHVLGYVGIDNQGLSGLELQYDDILTGEYGGVQYFSDAKGNNLDRNSVYVEPEDGLDIYLTVNYELQSSIERELDNIVTKYNPEGAWSLAMDPNTGEILGMSSRPNFNPNNYKDYSTEVINRNMAIWASYEPGSTFKILTVSAAVNEGKVDLLKDTFYDGGSVNVDGARIKCWKAGGHGAQTFLEVVQNSCNLGVNTGTLLNLQKPLQIV
;
A
#
# COMPACT_ATOMS: atom_id res chain seq x y z
N MET A 1 85.74 -40.24 15.33
CA MET A 1 84.48 -40.43 16.07
C MET A 1 83.51 -39.23 15.95
N PHE A 2 83.97 -38.01 15.71
CA PHE A 2 83.14 -36.78 15.57
C PHE A 2 82.26 -36.73 14.31
N SER A 3 82.65 -37.25 13.17
CA SER A 3 81.97 -37.15 11.91
C SER A 3 80.63 -37.95 11.92
N LYS A 4 80.52 -39.12 12.53
CA LYS A 4 79.31 -39.93 12.59
C LYS A 4 78.15 -39.26 13.39
N ASN A 5 78.49 -38.52 14.43
CA ASN A 5 77.51 -37.82 15.26
C ASN A 5 76.91 -36.56 14.55
N ILE A 6 77.71 -35.88 13.74
CA ILE A 6 77.30 -34.73 12.95
C ILE A 6 76.25 -35.20 11.86
N HIS A 7 76.60 -36.26 11.15
CA HIS A 7 75.68 -36.81 10.14
C HIS A 7 74.32 -37.29 10.73
N LYS A 8 74.37 -37.86 11.95
CA LYS A 8 73.16 -38.26 12.66
C LYS A 8 72.32 -37.06 13.07
N ARG A 9 72.88 -35.97 13.52
CA ARG A 9 72.23 -34.72 13.86
C ARG A 9 71.64 -34.05 12.63
N ILE A 10 72.37 -34.00 11.51
CA ILE A 10 71.86 -33.48 10.23
C ILE A 10 70.66 -34.28 9.74
N LYS A 11 70.70 -35.62 9.82
CA LYS A 11 69.55 -36.47 9.43
C LYS A 11 68.32 -36.22 10.31
N ILE A 12 68.50 -35.99 11.62
CA ILE A 12 67.40 -35.69 12.53
C ILE A 12 66.80 -34.33 12.21
N VAL A 13 67.62 -33.29 11.97
CA VAL A 13 67.16 -32.00 11.57
C VAL A 13 66.39 -32.03 10.24
N LEU A 14 66.96 -32.77 9.25
CA LEU A 14 66.27 -32.97 7.96
C LEU A 14 64.91 -33.67 8.14
N LEU A 15 64.85 -34.70 8.98
CA LEU A 15 63.60 -35.41 9.28
C LEU A 15 62.57 -34.48 9.91
N ILE A 16 62.98 -33.64 10.86
CA ILE A 16 62.08 -32.65 11.49
C ILE A 16 61.54 -31.66 10.45
N VAL A 17 62.40 -31.14 9.55
CA VAL A 17 61.99 -30.26 8.47
C VAL A 17 60.97 -30.91 7.54
N ILE A 18 61.23 -32.15 7.16
CA ILE A 18 60.27 -32.94 6.31
C ILE A 18 58.92 -33.11 7.02
N ILE A 19 58.94 -33.47 8.32
CA ILE A 19 57.69 -33.64 9.10
C ILE A 19 56.91 -32.30 9.15
N VAL A 20 57.61 -31.17 9.39
CA VAL A 20 56.94 -29.82 9.38
C VAL A 20 56.34 -29.56 8.01
N PHE A 21 57.06 -29.82 6.91
CA PHE A 21 56.51 -29.64 5.56
C PHE A 21 55.29 -30.53 5.31
N ILE A 22 55.28 -31.81 5.73
CA ILE A 22 54.15 -32.69 5.61
C ILE A 22 52.94 -32.14 6.39
N ILE A 23 53.14 -31.62 7.59
CA ILE A 23 52.05 -31.00 8.39
C ILE A 23 51.49 -29.76 7.69
N ILE A 24 52.32 -28.92 7.10
CA ILE A 24 51.85 -27.73 6.35
C ILE A 24 51.05 -28.16 5.13
N ILE A 25 51.57 -29.13 4.34
CA ILE A 25 50.83 -29.64 3.15
C ILE A 25 49.51 -30.24 3.57
N ALA A 26 49.46 -31.06 4.62
CA ALA A 26 48.23 -31.62 5.13
C ALA A 26 47.21 -30.54 5.57
N LYS A 27 47.72 -29.46 6.20
CA LYS A 27 46.86 -28.34 6.62
C LYS A 27 46.32 -27.53 5.44
N VAL A 28 47.14 -27.29 4.41
CA VAL A 28 46.72 -26.62 3.18
C VAL A 28 45.66 -27.49 2.46
N PHE A 29 45.93 -28.80 2.33
CA PHE A 29 44.95 -29.73 1.74
C PHE A 29 43.61 -29.73 2.52
N TYR A 30 43.66 -29.72 3.84
CA TYR A 30 42.48 -29.64 4.68
C TYR A 30 41.66 -28.38 4.38
N ILE A 31 42.35 -27.24 4.30
CA ILE A 31 41.71 -25.94 4.02
C ILE A 31 41.10 -25.92 2.59
N GLU A 32 41.86 -26.38 1.59
CA GLU A 32 41.46 -26.32 0.19
C GLU A 32 40.35 -27.33 -0.17
N VAL A 33 40.32 -28.49 0.48
CA VAL A 33 39.40 -29.58 0.09
C VAL A 33 38.23 -29.69 1.07
N ILE A 34 38.50 -29.66 2.37
CA ILE A 34 37.47 -29.92 3.39
C ILE A 34 36.74 -28.62 3.75
N ASP A 35 37.46 -27.56 4.04
CA ASP A 35 36.88 -26.29 4.43
C ASP A 35 36.50 -25.39 3.25
N TYR A 36 36.80 -25.76 2.00
CA TYR A 36 36.58 -24.95 0.80
C TYR A 36 35.16 -24.41 0.71
N LYS A 37 34.15 -25.28 0.84
CA LYS A 37 32.72 -24.88 0.73
C LYS A 37 32.33 -23.83 1.79
N LYS A 38 32.81 -24.02 3.01
CA LYS A 38 32.56 -23.12 4.14
C LYS A 38 33.26 -21.77 3.96
N LEU A 39 34.54 -21.82 3.60
CA LEU A 39 35.33 -20.60 3.41
C LEU A 39 34.87 -19.82 2.17
N ASN A 40 34.52 -20.52 1.09
CA ASN A 40 33.99 -19.88 -0.12
C ASN A 40 32.61 -19.23 0.14
N LYS A 41 31.74 -19.88 0.91
CA LYS A 41 30.47 -19.27 1.34
C LYS A 41 30.67 -18.03 2.18
N LEU A 42 31.62 -18.04 3.12
CA LEU A 42 31.98 -16.88 3.94
C LEU A 42 32.59 -15.76 3.09
N ALA A 43 33.52 -16.10 2.18
CA ALA A 43 34.17 -15.16 1.28
C ALA A 43 33.14 -14.50 0.34
N ASN A 44 32.26 -15.30 -0.28
CA ASN A 44 31.21 -14.75 -1.13
C ASN A 44 30.24 -13.87 -0.36
N GLY A 45 29.88 -14.20 0.88
CA GLY A 45 29.07 -13.38 1.75
C GLY A 45 29.74 -12.06 2.16
N LEU A 46 31.06 -12.02 2.21
CA LEU A 46 31.83 -10.81 2.52
C LEU A 46 32.08 -9.93 1.29
N TRP A 47 32.23 -10.54 0.11
CA TRP A 47 32.59 -9.83 -1.14
C TRP A 47 31.40 -9.54 -2.04
N SER A 48 30.35 -10.37 -2.02
CA SER A 48 29.17 -10.09 -2.82
C SER A 48 28.34 -8.97 -2.22
N ARG A 49 27.98 -8.02 -3.04
CA ARG A 49 27.05 -6.93 -2.75
C ARG A 49 25.83 -7.13 -3.60
N ASN A 50 24.69 -7.09 -2.97
CA ASN A 50 23.40 -7.11 -3.66
C ASN A 50 22.78 -5.72 -3.49
N LEU A 51 22.69 -4.96 -4.58
CA LEU A 51 21.94 -3.73 -4.63
C LEU A 51 20.57 -4.07 -5.18
N PRO A 52 19.52 -4.04 -4.36
CA PRO A 52 18.17 -4.25 -4.84
C PRO A 52 17.79 -3.11 -5.80
N ILE A 53 17.21 -3.46 -6.93
CA ILE A 53 16.57 -2.54 -7.86
C ILE A 53 15.07 -2.69 -7.64
N GLU A 54 14.43 -1.59 -7.28
CA GLU A 54 12.99 -1.58 -7.06
C GLU A 54 12.26 -1.75 -8.40
N ALA A 55 11.26 -2.65 -8.42
CA ALA A 55 10.30 -2.74 -9.49
C ALA A 55 9.35 -1.53 -9.43
N ASP A 56 8.83 -1.10 -10.56
CA ASP A 56 7.77 -0.11 -10.57
C ASP A 56 6.45 -0.77 -10.10
N ARG A 57 5.80 -0.15 -9.13
CA ARG A 57 4.52 -0.62 -8.63
C ARG A 57 3.44 -0.46 -9.69
N GLY A 58 2.62 -1.50 -9.93
CA GLY A 58 1.52 -1.48 -10.88
C GLY A 58 0.60 -0.28 -10.68
N LYS A 59 0.04 0.24 -11.74
CA LYS A 59 -0.83 1.42 -11.73
C LYS A 59 -2.28 1.03 -11.50
N ILE A 60 -3.08 1.98 -11.04
CA ILE A 60 -4.52 1.78 -10.86
C ILE A 60 -5.26 2.77 -11.76
N TYR A 61 -6.17 2.24 -12.58
CA TYR A 61 -6.96 3.00 -13.55
C TYR A 61 -8.45 2.84 -13.32
N THR A 62 -9.22 3.81 -13.80
CA THR A 62 -10.66 3.65 -14.01
C THR A 62 -10.94 2.75 -15.21
N ILE A 63 -12.21 2.37 -15.42
CA ILE A 63 -12.62 1.60 -16.62
C ILE A 63 -12.35 2.37 -17.91
N ASP A 64 -12.39 3.69 -17.85
CA ASP A 64 -12.14 4.59 -18.98
C ASP A 64 -10.64 4.81 -19.26
N GLY A 65 -9.76 4.24 -18.44
CA GLY A 65 -8.30 4.37 -18.57
C GLY A 65 -7.72 5.62 -17.93
N GLU A 66 -8.48 6.35 -17.09
CA GLU A 66 -7.94 7.48 -16.33
C GLU A 66 -7.06 6.98 -15.18
N LEU A 67 -5.87 7.56 -15.02
CA LEU A 67 -4.91 7.16 -14.02
C LEU A 67 -5.33 7.67 -12.64
N LEU A 68 -5.57 6.77 -11.68
CA LEU A 68 -5.91 7.10 -10.29
C LEU A 68 -4.68 7.05 -9.38
N ALA A 69 -3.82 6.04 -9.55
CA ALA A 69 -2.59 5.90 -8.79
C ALA A 69 -1.47 5.42 -9.70
N GLY A 70 -0.36 6.13 -9.68
CA GLY A 70 0.83 5.85 -10.47
C GLY A 70 2.10 6.03 -9.65
N ASN A 71 3.25 6.06 -10.33
CA ASN A 71 4.54 6.23 -9.69
C ASN A 71 5.26 7.45 -10.28
N VAL A 72 5.90 8.21 -9.41
CA VAL A 72 6.83 9.26 -9.80
C VAL A 72 8.24 8.91 -9.34
N THR A 73 9.20 9.19 -10.20
CA THR A 73 10.61 9.00 -9.84
C THR A 73 11.04 10.07 -8.86
N THR A 74 11.59 9.64 -7.75
CA THR A 74 12.24 10.49 -6.76
C THR A 74 13.67 10.03 -6.51
N THR A 75 14.36 10.69 -5.60
CA THR A 75 15.74 10.39 -5.28
C THR A 75 15.92 10.25 -3.78
N SER A 76 16.71 9.28 -3.36
CA SER A 76 17.08 9.09 -1.96
C SER A 76 18.57 9.24 -1.75
N LEU A 77 18.95 9.89 -0.65
CA LEU A 77 20.32 10.11 -0.23
C LEU A 77 20.87 8.86 0.44
N VAL A 78 22.07 8.47 0.01
CA VAL A 78 22.81 7.32 0.54
C VAL A 78 24.23 7.72 0.87
N PHE A 79 24.70 7.32 2.04
CA PHE A 79 26.09 7.46 2.44
C PHE A 79 26.83 6.13 2.35
N ILE A 80 28.10 6.19 1.91
CA ILE A 80 29.11 5.17 2.12
C ILE A 80 30.11 5.72 3.13
N PRO A 81 29.90 5.51 4.45
CA PRO A 81 30.62 6.22 5.52
C PRO A 81 32.13 6.11 5.46
N ASN A 82 32.65 5.01 4.89
CA ASN A 82 34.11 4.78 4.76
C ASN A 82 34.76 5.60 3.62
N GLN A 83 33.96 6.10 2.67
CA GLN A 83 34.44 6.93 1.56
C GLN A 83 34.41 8.43 1.90
N ILE A 84 33.62 8.82 2.91
CA ILE A 84 33.48 10.22 3.32
C ILE A 84 34.77 10.65 4.06
N LYS A 85 35.57 11.55 3.44
CA LYS A 85 36.84 12.05 3.99
C LYS A 85 36.62 13.09 5.07
N ASP A 86 35.80 14.11 4.79
CA ASP A 86 35.48 15.17 5.76
C ASP A 86 34.00 15.02 6.21
N LYS A 87 33.81 14.23 7.26
CA LYS A 87 32.49 13.94 7.81
C LYS A 87 31.80 15.17 8.37
N ASN A 88 32.55 16.09 8.96
CA ASN A 88 32.02 17.31 9.54
C ASN A 88 31.46 18.26 8.47
N LEU A 89 32.23 18.48 7.40
CA LEU A 89 31.83 19.32 6.28
C LEU A 89 30.58 18.75 5.59
N VAL A 90 30.59 17.43 5.31
CA VAL A 90 29.43 16.75 4.69
C VAL A 90 28.19 16.87 5.57
N ALA A 91 28.31 16.63 6.89
CA ALA A 91 27.18 16.76 7.81
C ALA A 91 26.61 18.19 7.82
N GLU A 92 27.49 19.20 7.85
CA GLU A 92 27.08 20.61 7.87
C GLU A 92 26.38 21.04 6.57
N GLN A 93 26.90 20.67 5.41
CA GLN A 93 26.32 21.08 4.13
C GLN A 93 25.01 20.34 3.84
N ILE A 94 24.97 19.03 4.08
CA ILE A 94 23.77 18.23 3.86
C ILE A 94 22.65 18.65 4.82
N SER A 95 22.95 18.89 6.10
CA SER A 95 21.94 19.34 7.06
C SER A 95 21.30 20.68 6.66
N LYS A 96 22.08 21.62 6.12
CA LYS A 96 21.58 22.93 5.62
C LYS A 96 20.65 22.73 4.43
N VAL A 97 20.99 21.86 3.49
CA VAL A 97 20.17 21.61 2.29
C VAL A 97 18.88 20.89 2.64
N LEU A 98 18.92 19.91 3.54
CA LEU A 98 17.75 19.17 3.98
C LEU A 98 16.90 19.91 5.03
N GLY A 99 17.42 20.99 5.62
CA GLY A 99 16.72 21.75 6.68
C GLY A 99 16.58 20.97 8.00
N VAL A 100 17.49 20.04 8.28
CA VAL A 100 17.50 19.19 9.47
C VAL A 100 18.69 19.50 10.38
N SER A 101 18.72 18.95 11.61
CA SER A 101 19.84 19.16 12.51
C SER A 101 21.11 18.46 11.99
N LYS A 102 22.27 19.04 12.28
CA LYS A 102 23.56 18.44 11.92
C LYS A 102 23.74 17.09 12.60
N GLU A 103 23.27 16.97 13.84
CA GLU A 103 23.36 15.77 14.66
C GLU A 103 22.58 14.60 14.03
N ASP A 104 21.46 14.87 13.35
CA ASP A 104 20.68 13.82 12.67
C ASP A 104 21.47 13.25 11.48
N ILE A 105 22.12 14.10 10.70
CA ILE A 105 22.96 13.67 9.59
C ILE A 105 24.22 12.95 10.10
N GLU A 106 24.82 13.42 11.18
CA GLU A 106 25.99 12.78 11.80
C GLU A 106 25.69 11.34 12.25
N LYS A 107 24.50 11.07 12.80
CA LYS A 107 24.07 9.71 13.16
C LYS A 107 24.20 8.72 11.99
N HIS A 108 23.89 9.16 10.77
CA HIS A 108 24.01 8.35 9.56
C HIS A 108 25.46 8.22 9.10
N ILE A 109 26.22 9.32 9.08
CA ILE A 109 27.63 9.35 8.61
C ILE A 109 28.56 8.51 9.49
N TYR A 110 28.30 8.46 10.81
CA TYR A 110 29.14 7.72 11.76
C TYR A 110 28.70 6.27 11.97
N LYS A 111 27.62 5.80 11.32
CA LYS A 111 27.25 4.40 11.38
C LYS A 111 28.34 3.50 10.81
N LYS A 112 28.59 2.36 11.48
CA LYS A 112 29.53 1.34 11.03
C LYS A 112 28.86 0.38 10.03
N THR A 113 28.37 0.93 8.94
CA THR A 113 27.75 0.19 7.84
C THR A 113 28.52 0.45 6.56
N MET A 114 28.39 -0.44 5.59
CA MET A 114 29.03 -0.23 4.28
C MET A 114 28.26 0.81 3.45
N MET A 115 26.96 0.80 3.57
CA MET A 115 26.05 1.73 2.93
C MET A 115 24.95 2.08 3.92
N GLU A 116 24.62 3.35 4.04
CA GLU A 116 23.56 3.87 4.88
C GLU A 116 22.59 4.69 4.05
N ARG A 117 21.33 4.27 3.97
CA ARG A 117 20.26 5.09 3.41
C ARG A 117 19.82 6.09 4.48
N VAL A 118 19.89 7.37 4.16
CA VAL A 118 19.53 8.46 5.10
C VAL A 118 18.00 8.47 5.25
N HIS A 119 17.52 7.91 6.33
CA HIS A 119 16.09 7.78 6.60
C HIS A 119 15.75 8.33 8.01
N PRO A 120 14.69 9.14 8.14
CA PRO A 120 13.74 9.57 7.11
C PRO A 120 14.19 10.78 6.27
N GLU A 121 15.22 11.53 6.68
CA GLU A 121 15.54 12.89 6.26
C GLU A 121 15.95 12.99 4.78
N GLY A 122 16.59 11.96 4.27
CA GLY A 122 17.14 11.90 2.90
C GLY A 122 16.30 11.08 1.92
N ARG A 123 15.04 10.73 2.27
CA ARG A 123 14.15 9.96 1.40
C ARG A 123 13.25 10.86 0.55
N ARG A 124 12.99 10.43 -0.69
CA ARG A 124 12.02 11.07 -1.59
C ARG A 124 12.29 12.55 -1.79
N LEU A 125 13.56 12.90 -2.03
CA LEU A 125 14.02 14.27 -2.24
C LEU A 125 13.42 14.84 -3.54
N SER A 126 13.12 16.13 -3.53
CA SER A 126 12.78 16.85 -4.76
C SER A 126 14.00 16.95 -5.69
N TYR A 127 13.72 17.20 -6.97
CA TYR A 127 14.80 17.33 -7.97
C TYR A 127 15.79 18.43 -7.59
N GLU A 128 15.29 19.58 -7.09
CA GLU A 128 16.11 20.73 -6.71
C GLU A 128 17.07 20.40 -5.56
N ILE A 129 16.56 19.71 -4.53
CA ILE A 129 17.37 19.26 -3.39
C ILE A 129 18.40 18.23 -3.83
N ALA A 130 18.01 17.28 -4.64
CA ALA A 130 18.90 16.24 -5.16
C ALA A 130 20.01 16.86 -6.03
N ASP A 131 19.68 17.79 -6.93
CA ASP A 131 20.66 18.49 -7.78
C ASP A 131 21.63 19.33 -6.95
N GLN A 132 21.14 20.02 -5.93
CA GLN A 132 21.97 20.79 -5.00
C GLN A 132 22.96 19.89 -4.25
N ILE A 133 22.52 18.73 -3.74
CA ILE A 133 23.39 17.75 -3.09
C ILE A 133 24.43 17.21 -4.06
N ASN A 134 23.99 16.88 -5.28
CA ASN A 134 24.88 16.36 -6.32
C ASN A 134 25.97 17.37 -6.72
N SER A 135 25.65 18.65 -6.70
CA SER A 135 26.61 19.73 -7.06
C SER A 135 27.80 19.82 -6.10
N PHE A 136 27.72 19.30 -4.89
CA PHE A 136 28.82 19.29 -3.94
C PHE A 136 29.92 18.28 -4.29
N HIS A 137 29.62 17.26 -5.10
CA HIS A 137 30.58 16.21 -5.53
C HIS A 137 31.33 15.57 -4.36
N PHE A 138 30.67 15.34 -3.24
CA PHE A 138 31.28 14.72 -2.05
C PHE A 138 31.56 13.24 -2.27
N ASP A 139 32.78 12.80 -1.98
CA ASP A 139 33.11 11.37 -1.95
C ASP A 139 32.25 10.65 -0.88
N GLY A 140 31.64 9.53 -1.24
CA GLY A 140 30.82 8.73 -0.33
C GLY A 140 29.38 9.22 -0.15
N VAL A 141 28.96 10.24 -0.89
CA VAL A 141 27.58 10.73 -0.94
C VAL A 141 26.98 10.39 -2.29
N TYR A 142 25.92 9.61 -2.28
CA TYR A 142 25.28 9.11 -3.49
C TYR A 142 23.78 9.38 -3.47
N LEU A 143 23.21 9.52 -4.64
CA LEU A 143 21.79 9.68 -4.87
C LEU A 143 21.28 8.45 -5.62
N LEU A 144 20.36 7.71 -5.00
CA LEU A 144 19.72 6.56 -5.62
C LEU A 144 18.31 6.94 -6.10
N LYS A 145 18.00 6.49 -7.32
CA LYS A 145 16.63 6.58 -7.85
C LYS A 145 15.70 5.75 -6.96
N GLU A 146 14.56 6.32 -6.62
CA GLU A 146 13.51 5.69 -5.82
C GLU A 146 12.15 5.99 -6.44
N SER A 147 11.21 5.07 -6.28
CA SER A 147 9.83 5.24 -6.70
C SER A 147 9.00 5.82 -5.55
N LYS A 148 8.10 6.76 -5.86
CA LYS A 148 7.09 7.29 -4.94
C LYS A 148 5.72 7.12 -5.55
N ARG A 149 4.78 6.56 -4.80
CA ARG A 149 3.38 6.49 -5.19
C ARG A 149 2.76 7.88 -5.27
N GLU A 150 1.98 8.13 -6.30
CA GLU A 150 1.25 9.37 -6.50
C GLU A 150 -0.20 9.07 -6.87
N TYR A 151 -1.11 9.75 -6.19
CA TYR A 151 -2.56 9.70 -6.43
C TYR A 151 -2.93 10.98 -7.18
N THR A 152 -3.21 10.84 -8.47
CA THR A 152 -3.33 11.96 -9.42
C THR A 152 -4.51 12.88 -9.14
N HIS A 153 -5.57 12.35 -8.54
CA HIS A 153 -6.81 13.07 -8.23
C HIS A 153 -6.99 13.35 -6.74
N ASN A 154 -5.88 13.43 -5.97
CA ASN A 154 -5.87 13.77 -4.55
C ASN A 154 -6.89 12.94 -3.72
N GLU A 155 -7.98 13.57 -3.26
CA GLU A 155 -8.95 12.95 -2.36
C GLU A 155 -9.93 11.98 -3.05
N MET A 156 -9.98 11.94 -4.39
CA MET A 156 -10.90 11.09 -5.14
C MET A 156 -10.67 9.61 -4.83
N LEU A 157 -11.74 8.90 -4.48
CA LEU A 157 -11.68 7.47 -4.13
C LEU A 157 -10.71 7.14 -2.99
N SER A 158 -10.33 8.09 -2.14
CA SER A 158 -9.28 7.91 -1.14
C SER A 158 -9.46 6.68 -0.25
N HIS A 159 -10.67 6.42 0.24
CA HIS A 159 -10.97 5.25 1.06
C HIS A 159 -10.99 3.94 0.28
N VAL A 160 -11.23 3.99 -1.03
CA VAL A 160 -11.22 2.81 -1.91
C VAL A 160 -9.80 2.47 -2.31
N LEU A 161 -9.07 3.44 -2.85
CA LEU A 161 -7.66 3.26 -3.23
C LEU A 161 -6.80 2.91 -2.02
N GLY A 162 -7.01 3.61 -0.91
CA GLY A 162 -6.13 3.53 0.24
C GLY A 162 -4.84 4.31 0.01
N TYR A 163 -3.76 3.87 0.64
CA TYR A 163 -2.45 4.52 0.54
C TYR A 163 -1.32 3.54 0.80
N VAL A 164 -0.11 3.94 0.42
CA VAL A 164 1.11 3.16 0.62
C VAL A 164 2.04 3.79 1.65
N GLY A 165 2.89 2.99 2.25
CA GLY A 165 3.97 3.42 3.13
C GLY A 165 5.16 4.01 2.37
N ILE A 166 6.21 4.34 3.13
CA ILE A 166 7.43 4.93 2.56
C ILE A 166 8.21 3.96 1.67
N ASP A 167 8.05 2.66 1.87
CA ASP A 167 8.68 1.62 1.06
C ASP A 167 7.72 1.06 0.00
N ASN A 168 6.71 1.86 -0.40
CA ASN A 168 5.67 1.56 -1.38
C ASN A 168 4.80 0.33 -1.05
N GLN A 169 4.86 -0.21 0.18
CA GLN A 169 3.96 -1.26 0.65
C GLN A 169 2.54 -0.72 0.85
N GLY A 170 1.54 -1.48 0.45
CA GLY A 170 0.13 -1.15 0.67
C GLY A 170 -0.24 -1.16 2.16
N LEU A 171 -0.88 -0.10 2.65
CA LEU A 171 -1.28 0.03 4.06
C LEU A 171 -2.79 0.06 4.26
N SER A 172 -3.56 0.37 3.24
CA SER A 172 -5.03 0.46 3.29
C SER A 172 -5.65 0.28 1.92
N GLY A 173 -6.95 0.01 1.86
CA GLY A 173 -7.75 -0.04 0.64
C GLY A 173 -7.27 -1.08 -0.38
N LEU A 174 -7.45 -0.76 -1.67
CA LEU A 174 -7.01 -1.59 -2.78
C LEU A 174 -5.48 -1.76 -2.82
N GLU A 175 -4.74 -0.73 -2.40
CA GLU A 175 -3.29 -0.80 -2.30
C GLU A 175 -2.83 -1.93 -1.37
N LEU A 176 -3.52 -2.14 -0.25
CA LEU A 176 -3.24 -3.26 0.67
C LEU A 176 -3.81 -4.58 0.14
N GLN A 177 -5.04 -4.57 -0.35
CA GLN A 177 -5.73 -5.78 -0.78
C GLN A 177 -5.02 -6.48 -1.95
N TYR A 178 -4.42 -5.70 -2.84
CA TYR A 178 -3.71 -6.17 -4.03
C TYR A 178 -2.20 -5.89 -3.97
N ASP A 179 -1.65 -5.78 -2.76
CA ASP A 179 -0.23 -5.46 -2.59
C ASP A 179 0.69 -6.44 -3.30
N ASP A 180 0.43 -7.74 -3.18
CA ASP A 180 1.21 -8.81 -3.82
C ASP A 180 1.21 -8.73 -5.35
N ILE A 181 0.13 -8.20 -5.96
CA ILE A 181 -0.01 -8.05 -7.41
C ILE A 181 0.65 -6.75 -7.88
N LEU A 182 0.44 -5.68 -7.10
CA LEU A 182 0.91 -4.34 -7.44
C LEU A 182 2.42 -4.16 -7.23
N THR A 183 3.03 -4.84 -6.27
CA THR A 183 4.43 -4.57 -5.87
C THR A 183 5.45 -5.03 -6.90
N GLY A 184 5.19 -6.09 -7.67
CA GLY A 184 6.16 -6.70 -8.57
C GLY A 184 7.28 -7.43 -7.84
N GLU A 185 8.31 -7.84 -8.59
CA GLU A 185 9.47 -8.54 -8.04
C GLU A 185 10.74 -7.69 -8.15
N TYR A 186 11.45 -7.54 -7.04
CA TYR A 186 12.68 -6.76 -7.01
C TYR A 186 13.77 -7.42 -7.86
N GLY A 187 14.38 -6.63 -8.70
CA GLY A 187 15.63 -6.98 -9.36
C GLY A 187 16.85 -6.75 -8.46
N GLY A 188 18.02 -6.88 -9.01
CA GLY A 188 19.24 -6.56 -8.28
C GLY A 188 20.50 -6.61 -9.10
N VAL A 189 21.50 -5.86 -8.67
CA VAL A 189 22.87 -5.99 -9.16
C VAL A 189 23.72 -6.66 -8.10
N GLN A 190 24.15 -7.87 -8.37
CA GLN A 190 25.15 -8.52 -7.53
C GLN A 190 26.53 -8.24 -8.12
N TYR A 191 27.37 -7.56 -7.37
CA TYR A 191 28.76 -7.30 -7.71
C TYR A 191 29.70 -7.69 -6.56
N PHE A 192 30.96 -7.93 -6.88
CA PHE A 192 31.98 -8.26 -5.88
C PHE A 192 32.82 -7.02 -5.58
N SER A 193 33.05 -6.76 -4.30
CA SER A 193 33.92 -5.66 -3.83
C SER A 193 35.02 -6.17 -2.92
N ASP A 194 36.17 -5.49 -2.93
CA ASP A 194 37.23 -5.72 -1.95
C ASP A 194 36.87 -5.15 -0.56
N ALA A 195 37.74 -5.35 0.42
CA ALA A 195 37.52 -4.83 1.77
C ALA A 195 37.55 -3.28 1.87
N LYS A 196 37.97 -2.59 0.81
CA LYS A 196 37.94 -1.13 0.71
C LYS A 196 36.72 -0.59 -0.06
N GLY A 197 35.87 -1.51 -0.59
CA GLY A 197 34.69 -1.15 -1.36
C GLY A 197 34.92 -0.93 -2.86
N ASN A 198 36.13 -1.20 -3.37
CA ASN A 198 36.40 -1.11 -4.79
C ASN A 198 35.73 -2.29 -5.53
N ASN A 199 35.09 -2.00 -6.67
CA ASN A 199 34.52 -3.03 -7.51
C ASN A 199 35.60 -3.98 -8.04
N LEU A 200 35.46 -5.26 -7.75
CA LEU A 200 36.27 -6.31 -8.34
C LEU A 200 35.57 -6.74 -9.62
N ASP A 201 36.12 -6.40 -10.80
CA ASP A 201 35.59 -6.67 -12.15
C ASP A 201 35.32 -8.16 -12.46
N ARG A 202 34.71 -8.87 -11.52
CA ARG A 202 34.36 -10.28 -11.63
C ARG A 202 32.85 -10.42 -11.70
N ASN A 203 32.33 -10.57 -12.92
CA ASN A 203 30.98 -11.05 -13.20
C ASN A 203 29.88 -10.46 -12.30
N SER A 204 29.55 -9.20 -12.50
CA SER A 204 28.31 -8.66 -11.96
C SER A 204 27.13 -9.40 -12.59
N VAL A 205 26.24 -9.95 -11.77
CA VAL A 205 24.98 -10.54 -12.22
C VAL A 205 23.93 -9.47 -12.07
N TYR A 206 23.31 -9.10 -13.19
CA TYR A 206 22.17 -8.21 -13.22
C TYR A 206 20.89 -9.06 -13.32
N VAL A 207 19.98 -8.85 -12.40
CA VAL A 207 18.63 -9.41 -12.43
C VAL A 207 17.69 -8.23 -12.65
N GLU A 208 16.98 -8.25 -13.77
CA GLU A 208 16.00 -7.21 -14.10
C GLU A 208 14.81 -7.29 -13.15
N PRO A 209 14.31 -6.16 -12.62
CA PRO A 209 13.08 -6.15 -11.83
C PRO A 209 11.87 -6.48 -12.72
N GLU A 210 10.89 -7.18 -12.16
CA GLU A 210 9.60 -7.40 -12.81
C GLU A 210 8.56 -6.46 -12.22
N ASP A 211 8.05 -5.54 -13.02
CA ASP A 211 7.09 -4.53 -12.58
C ASP A 211 5.76 -5.16 -12.14
N GLY A 212 5.09 -4.53 -11.20
CA GLY A 212 3.77 -4.94 -10.74
C GLY A 212 2.71 -4.83 -11.83
N LEU A 213 1.65 -5.63 -11.72
CA LEU A 213 0.55 -5.62 -12.68
C LEU A 213 -0.37 -4.43 -12.43
N ASP A 214 -0.87 -3.84 -13.50
CA ASP A 214 -1.85 -2.75 -13.46
C ASP A 214 -3.26 -3.28 -13.13
N ILE A 215 -4.03 -2.48 -12.39
CA ILE A 215 -5.40 -2.77 -12.02
C ILE A 215 -6.35 -1.78 -12.71
N TYR A 216 -7.41 -2.32 -13.32
CA TYR A 216 -8.51 -1.53 -13.87
C TYR A 216 -9.75 -1.74 -13.02
N LEU A 217 -10.29 -0.63 -12.49
CA LEU A 217 -11.51 -0.63 -11.68
C LEU A 217 -12.74 -0.53 -12.59
N THR A 218 -13.89 -0.97 -12.08
CA THR A 218 -15.20 -0.76 -12.74
C THR A 218 -15.69 0.69 -12.63
N VAL A 219 -14.99 1.52 -11.85
CA VAL A 219 -15.34 2.93 -11.62
C VAL A 219 -15.25 3.73 -12.90
N ASN A 220 -16.31 4.47 -13.21
CA ASN A 220 -16.34 5.44 -14.31
C ASN A 220 -15.89 6.82 -13.81
N TYR A 221 -14.91 7.44 -14.48
CA TYR A 221 -14.31 8.70 -14.03
C TYR A 221 -15.30 9.87 -14.00
N GLU A 222 -16.14 10.03 -15.03
CA GLU A 222 -17.10 11.14 -15.10
C GLU A 222 -18.15 11.04 -13.99
N LEU A 223 -18.67 9.82 -13.76
CA LEU A 223 -19.63 9.56 -12.69
C LEU A 223 -18.99 9.80 -11.31
N GLN A 224 -17.78 9.29 -11.09
CA GLN A 224 -17.05 9.50 -9.83
C GLN A 224 -16.79 10.98 -9.57
N SER A 225 -16.34 11.72 -10.57
CA SER A 225 -16.10 13.17 -10.46
C SER A 225 -17.39 13.93 -10.12
N SER A 226 -18.53 13.48 -10.68
CA SER A 226 -19.83 14.06 -10.36
C SER A 226 -20.26 13.77 -8.93
N ILE A 227 -20.05 12.52 -8.45
CA ILE A 227 -20.32 12.12 -7.06
C ILE A 227 -19.49 12.97 -6.10
N GLU A 228 -18.18 13.10 -6.33
CA GLU A 228 -17.27 13.90 -5.47
C GLU A 228 -17.76 15.35 -5.36
N ARG A 229 -18.01 15.99 -6.50
CA ARG A 229 -18.50 17.38 -6.55
C ARG A 229 -19.82 17.57 -5.81
N GLU A 230 -20.81 16.68 -6.02
CA GLU A 230 -22.11 16.81 -5.37
C GLU A 230 -22.03 16.54 -3.86
N LEU A 231 -21.16 15.62 -3.41
CA LEU A 231 -20.91 15.43 -1.98
C LEU A 231 -20.26 16.68 -1.35
N ASP A 232 -19.32 17.33 -2.02
CA ASP A 232 -18.71 18.57 -1.55
C ASP A 232 -19.71 19.71 -1.46
N ASN A 233 -20.63 19.82 -2.43
CA ASN A 233 -21.74 20.77 -2.42
C ASN A 233 -22.67 20.52 -1.22
N ILE A 234 -23.00 19.25 -0.94
CA ILE A 234 -23.85 18.86 0.19
C ILE A 234 -23.17 19.21 1.52
N VAL A 235 -21.90 18.86 1.67
CA VAL A 235 -21.12 19.15 2.90
C VAL A 235 -21.05 20.66 3.12
N THR A 236 -20.73 21.43 2.08
CA THR A 236 -20.64 22.88 2.16
C THR A 236 -21.99 23.52 2.54
N LYS A 237 -23.08 23.02 1.99
CA LYS A 237 -24.42 23.60 2.17
C LYS A 237 -25.05 23.23 3.51
N TYR A 238 -24.88 21.98 3.95
CA TYR A 238 -25.65 21.41 5.07
C TYR A 238 -24.80 21.09 6.29
N ASN A 239 -23.45 21.06 6.14
CA ASN A 239 -22.49 20.71 7.19
C ASN A 239 -22.87 19.44 7.98
N PRO A 240 -23.13 18.30 7.29
CA PRO A 240 -23.49 17.05 7.96
C PRO A 240 -22.27 16.45 8.69
N GLU A 241 -22.51 15.57 9.66
CA GLU A 241 -21.46 14.77 10.30
C GLU A 241 -20.75 13.82 9.32
N GLY A 242 -21.49 13.32 8.31
CA GLY A 242 -20.98 12.49 7.24
C GLY A 242 -21.90 12.49 6.04
N ALA A 243 -21.30 12.23 4.88
CA ALA A 243 -22.02 12.08 3.63
C ALA A 243 -21.34 11.02 2.77
N TRP A 244 -22.13 10.20 2.10
CA TRP A 244 -21.58 9.18 1.21
C TRP A 244 -22.50 8.89 0.05
N SER A 245 -21.92 8.36 -1.03
CA SER A 245 -22.65 7.91 -2.22
C SER A 245 -22.01 6.63 -2.75
N LEU A 246 -22.85 5.75 -3.28
CA LEU A 246 -22.45 4.54 -3.99
C LEU A 246 -23.34 4.41 -5.22
N ALA A 247 -22.74 4.26 -6.37
CA ALA A 247 -23.40 3.97 -7.64
C ALA A 247 -23.02 2.57 -8.12
N MET A 248 -24.03 1.78 -8.48
CA MET A 248 -23.88 0.39 -8.88
C MET A 248 -24.74 0.09 -10.10
N ASP A 249 -24.24 -0.70 -11.03
CA ASP A 249 -25.07 -1.29 -12.09
C ASP A 249 -25.93 -2.41 -11.48
N PRO A 250 -27.27 -2.30 -11.52
CA PRO A 250 -28.17 -3.29 -10.91
C PRO A 250 -28.16 -4.64 -11.64
N ASN A 251 -27.66 -4.71 -12.88
CA ASN A 251 -27.67 -5.94 -13.67
C ASN A 251 -26.40 -6.77 -13.43
N THR A 252 -25.24 -6.10 -13.25
CA THR A 252 -23.95 -6.77 -13.10
C THR A 252 -23.46 -6.78 -11.65
N GLY A 253 -23.90 -5.80 -10.83
CA GLY A 253 -23.39 -5.58 -9.47
C GLY A 253 -22.07 -4.79 -9.43
N GLU A 254 -21.60 -4.31 -10.57
CA GLU A 254 -20.37 -3.51 -10.65
C GLU A 254 -20.54 -2.16 -9.97
N ILE A 255 -19.54 -1.80 -9.17
CA ILE A 255 -19.50 -0.48 -8.53
C ILE A 255 -18.94 0.53 -9.53
N LEU A 256 -19.77 1.46 -9.95
CA LEU A 256 -19.45 2.49 -10.94
C LEU A 256 -18.88 3.76 -10.30
N GLY A 257 -19.13 3.96 -9.01
CA GLY A 257 -18.60 5.07 -8.24
C GLY A 257 -18.89 4.93 -6.76
N MET A 258 -17.98 5.41 -5.92
CA MET A 258 -18.12 5.39 -4.46
C MET A 258 -17.33 6.52 -3.85
N SER A 259 -17.93 7.30 -2.95
CA SER A 259 -17.24 8.31 -2.18
C SER A 259 -17.88 8.54 -0.82
N SER A 260 -17.12 9.04 0.13
CA SER A 260 -17.59 9.40 1.46
C SER A 260 -16.92 10.69 1.96
N ARG A 261 -17.58 11.33 2.94
CA ARG A 261 -17.06 12.50 3.65
C ARG A 261 -17.16 12.25 5.17
N PRO A 262 -16.16 12.67 5.95
CA PRO A 262 -14.92 13.29 5.50
C PRO A 262 -14.05 12.34 4.68
N ASN A 263 -13.27 12.89 3.72
CA ASN A 263 -12.26 12.21 2.94
C ASN A 263 -10.84 12.66 3.35
N PHE A 264 -9.83 12.11 2.70
CA PHE A 264 -8.43 12.48 2.93
C PHE A 264 -7.63 12.43 1.63
N ASN A 265 -6.49 13.13 1.60
CA ASN A 265 -5.56 13.02 0.47
C ASN A 265 -4.55 11.89 0.75
N PRO A 266 -4.56 10.79 -0.03
CA PRO A 266 -3.63 9.68 0.16
C PRO A 266 -2.15 10.07 0.01
N ASN A 267 -1.85 11.13 -0.75
CA ASN A 267 -0.49 11.64 -0.88
C ASN A 267 0.06 12.18 0.45
N ASN A 268 -0.83 12.66 1.34
CA ASN A 268 -0.51 13.29 2.62
C ASN A 268 -1.30 12.67 3.78
N TYR A 269 -1.54 11.35 3.74
CA TYR A 269 -2.40 10.65 4.70
C TYR A 269 -2.03 10.88 6.17
N LYS A 270 -0.78 11.21 6.46
CA LYS A 270 -0.29 11.48 7.82
C LYS A 270 -0.87 12.73 8.46
N ASP A 271 -1.44 13.64 7.67
CA ASP A 271 -2.04 14.88 8.14
C ASP A 271 -3.48 14.68 8.66
N TYR A 272 -4.01 13.46 8.50
CA TYR A 272 -5.39 13.13 8.85
C TYR A 272 -5.46 12.18 10.06
N SER A 273 -6.56 12.25 10.79
CA SER A 273 -6.79 11.33 11.92
C SER A 273 -7.03 9.90 11.43
N THR A 274 -6.64 8.93 12.24
CA THR A 274 -6.87 7.50 11.97
C THR A 274 -8.35 7.19 11.75
N GLU A 275 -9.25 7.93 12.40
CA GLU A 275 -10.69 7.78 12.25
C GLU A 275 -11.15 8.15 10.83
N VAL A 276 -10.69 9.27 10.30
CA VAL A 276 -10.99 9.71 8.93
C VAL A 276 -10.45 8.71 7.91
N ILE A 277 -9.20 8.28 8.06
CA ILE A 277 -8.53 7.40 7.09
C ILE A 277 -9.19 6.02 7.00
N ASN A 278 -9.62 5.45 8.14
CA ASN A 278 -10.05 4.04 8.19
C ASN A 278 -11.57 3.84 8.03
N ARG A 279 -12.36 4.90 7.92
CA ARG A 279 -13.81 4.80 7.84
C ARG A 279 -14.35 5.14 6.46
N ASN A 280 -14.46 4.16 5.59
CA ASN A 280 -15.27 4.31 4.37
C ASN A 280 -16.76 4.27 4.77
N MET A 281 -17.40 5.43 4.86
CA MET A 281 -18.77 5.55 5.34
C MET A 281 -19.78 4.78 4.47
N ALA A 282 -19.51 4.61 3.17
CA ALA A 282 -20.39 3.88 2.27
C ALA A 282 -20.56 2.39 2.64
N ILE A 283 -19.57 1.81 3.34
CA ILE A 283 -19.59 0.41 3.78
C ILE A 283 -19.54 0.23 5.30
N TRP A 284 -19.09 1.24 6.03
CA TRP A 284 -18.91 1.17 7.48
C TRP A 284 -20.11 1.74 8.26
N ALA A 285 -20.79 2.75 7.71
CA ALA A 285 -21.84 3.44 8.44
C ALA A 285 -23.09 2.60 8.63
N SER A 286 -23.56 2.54 9.87
CA SER A 286 -24.91 2.09 10.18
C SER A 286 -25.82 3.31 10.26
N TYR A 287 -26.95 3.28 9.56
CA TYR A 287 -27.91 4.38 9.54
C TYR A 287 -29.34 3.85 9.49
N GLU A 288 -30.28 4.69 9.90
CA GLU A 288 -31.70 4.41 9.76
C GLU A 288 -32.17 4.73 8.33
N PRO A 289 -32.43 3.72 7.48
CA PRO A 289 -32.70 3.95 6.06
C PRO A 289 -34.05 4.65 5.81
N GLY A 290 -34.96 4.59 6.78
CA GLY A 290 -36.28 5.17 6.64
C GLY A 290 -37.04 4.60 5.44
N SER A 291 -37.74 5.50 4.66
CA SER A 291 -38.57 5.08 3.53
C SER A 291 -37.80 4.43 2.36
N THR A 292 -36.47 4.57 2.31
CA THR A 292 -35.67 3.91 1.26
C THR A 292 -35.69 2.39 1.43
N PHE A 293 -35.85 1.88 2.65
CA PHE A 293 -35.98 0.44 2.91
C PHE A 293 -37.25 -0.17 2.34
N LYS A 294 -38.28 0.65 2.08
CA LYS A 294 -39.54 0.17 1.50
C LYS A 294 -39.37 -0.46 0.13
N ILE A 295 -38.40 -0.01 -0.65
CA ILE A 295 -38.03 -0.58 -1.94
C ILE A 295 -37.69 -2.06 -1.79
N LEU A 296 -36.84 -2.40 -0.81
CA LEU A 296 -36.48 -3.80 -0.56
C LEU A 296 -37.66 -4.62 -0.12
N THR A 297 -38.51 -4.10 0.80
CA THR A 297 -39.71 -4.81 1.29
C THR A 297 -40.70 -5.11 0.17
N VAL A 298 -40.97 -4.12 -0.67
CA VAL A 298 -41.95 -4.30 -1.78
C VAL A 298 -41.38 -5.19 -2.87
N SER A 299 -40.10 -5.05 -3.23
CA SER A 299 -39.44 -5.92 -4.21
C SER A 299 -39.49 -7.39 -3.79
N ALA A 300 -39.21 -7.66 -2.51
CA ALA A 300 -39.31 -9.01 -1.96
C ALA A 300 -40.75 -9.56 -2.06
N ALA A 301 -41.75 -8.75 -1.72
CA ALA A 301 -43.15 -9.18 -1.80
C ALA A 301 -43.62 -9.46 -3.24
N VAL A 302 -43.19 -8.66 -4.20
CA VAL A 302 -43.43 -8.88 -5.63
C VAL A 302 -42.72 -10.15 -6.11
N ASN A 303 -41.47 -10.35 -5.74
CA ASN A 303 -40.69 -11.54 -6.12
C ASN A 303 -41.32 -12.84 -5.58
N GLU A 304 -41.86 -12.79 -4.36
CA GLU A 304 -42.61 -13.91 -3.76
C GLU A 304 -44.02 -14.07 -4.26
N GLY A 305 -44.45 -13.27 -5.23
CA GLY A 305 -45.80 -13.30 -5.80
C GLY A 305 -46.90 -12.96 -4.78
N LYS A 306 -46.60 -12.22 -3.73
CA LYS A 306 -47.53 -11.85 -2.66
C LYS A 306 -48.27 -10.55 -2.94
N VAL A 307 -47.73 -9.74 -3.83
CA VAL A 307 -48.27 -8.43 -4.21
C VAL A 307 -48.16 -8.24 -5.72
N ASP A 308 -49.28 -7.90 -6.36
CA ASP A 308 -49.34 -7.38 -7.73
C ASP A 308 -49.50 -5.86 -7.65
N LEU A 309 -48.48 -5.13 -8.11
CA LEU A 309 -48.44 -3.66 -8.00
C LEU A 309 -49.61 -2.95 -8.66
N LEU A 310 -50.17 -3.55 -9.72
CA LEU A 310 -51.23 -2.92 -10.53
C LEU A 310 -52.65 -3.38 -10.17
N LYS A 311 -52.80 -4.61 -9.65
CA LYS A 311 -54.11 -5.21 -9.39
C LYS A 311 -54.52 -5.14 -7.93
N ASP A 312 -53.54 -5.34 -7.02
CA ASP A 312 -53.87 -5.36 -5.60
C ASP A 312 -54.06 -3.93 -5.09
N THR A 313 -55.00 -3.76 -4.17
CA THR A 313 -55.32 -2.48 -3.57
C THR A 313 -55.15 -2.50 -2.06
N PHE A 314 -54.87 -1.36 -1.50
CA PHE A 314 -54.76 -1.15 -0.05
C PHE A 314 -55.48 0.13 0.36
N TYR A 315 -56.16 0.07 1.50
CA TYR A 315 -56.84 1.25 2.06
C TYR A 315 -56.06 1.80 3.26
N ASP A 316 -55.52 3.02 3.11
CA ASP A 316 -54.81 3.75 4.16
C ASP A 316 -55.78 4.66 4.91
N GLY A 317 -56.16 4.27 6.13
CA GLY A 317 -56.98 5.08 7.04
C GLY A 317 -56.20 6.00 7.95
N GLY A 318 -54.89 6.22 7.68
CA GLY A 318 -54.02 7.13 8.44
C GLY A 318 -53.30 6.52 9.65
N SER A 319 -53.77 5.39 10.18
CA SER A 319 -53.07 4.61 11.22
C SER A 319 -53.59 3.19 11.34
N VAL A 320 -52.71 2.28 11.81
CA VAL A 320 -53.05 0.88 12.08
C VAL A 320 -52.30 0.43 13.34
N ASN A 321 -52.87 -0.51 14.08
CA ASN A 321 -52.21 -1.17 15.19
C ASN A 321 -51.64 -2.52 14.75
N VAL A 322 -50.34 -2.71 14.95
CA VAL A 322 -49.63 -3.95 14.64
C VAL A 322 -48.89 -4.36 15.90
N ASP A 323 -49.16 -5.52 16.42
CA ASP A 323 -48.51 -6.07 17.64
C ASP A 323 -48.46 -5.09 18.84
N GLY A 324 -49.55 -4.33 19.03
CA GLY A 324 -49.63 -3.34 20.11
C GLY A 324 -48.99 -1.98 19.84
N ALA A 325 -48.26 -1.84 18.74
CA ALA A 325 -47.68 -0.56 18.29
C ALA A 325 -48.61 0.14 17.28
N ARG A 326 -48.87 1.44 17.49
CA ARG A 326 -49.65 2.25 16.56
C ARG A 326 -48.73 2.85 15.50
N ILE A 327 -48.79 2.33 14.29
CA ILE A 327 -48.07 2.86 13.10
C ILE A 327 -48.98 3.91 12.44
N LYS A 328 -48.39 5.09 12.14
CA LYS A 328 -49.08 6.20 11.49
C LYS A 328 -48.56 6.40 10.07
N CYS A 329 -49.43 6.76 9.16
CA CYS A 329 -49.06 7.30 7.87
C CYS A 329 -48.47 8.71 8.07
N TRP A 330 -47.53 9.11 7.19
CA TRP A 330 -47.00 10.46 7.18
C TRP A 330 -48.04 11.50 6.74
N LYS A 331 -49.00 11.08 5.91
CA LYS A 331 -50.11 11.91 5.49
C LYS A 331 -51.23 11.87 6.54
N ALA A 332 -51.60 13.02 7.06
CA ALA A 332 -52.69 13.15 8.02
C ALA A 332 -54.00 12.70 7.39
N GLY A 333 -54.70 11.76 8.04
CA GLY A 333 -55.93 11.17 7.51
C GLY A 333 -55.75 10.02 6.52
N GLY A 334 -54.49 9.70 6.17
CA GLY A 334 -54.17 8.62 5.23
C GLY A 334 -54.33 8.99 3.74
N HIS A 335 -54.02 8.05 2.87
CA HIS A 335 -54.12 8.20 1.42
C HIS A 335 -55.48 7.68 0.84
N GLY A 336 -56.25 6.95 1.66
CA GLY A 336 -57.47 6.28 1.19
C GLY A 336 -57.17 5.01 0.39
N ALA A 337 -58.08 4.69 -0.56
CA ALA A 337 -57.89 3.54 -1.45
C ALA A 337 -56.82 3.85 -2.50
N GLN A 338 -55.85 2.96 -2.66
CA GLN A 338 -54.75 3.08 -3.61
C GLN A 338 -54.30 1.69 -4.07
N THR A 339 -53.74 1.60 -5.26
CA THR A 339 -53.02 0.42 -5.74
C THR A 339 -51.66 0.27 -5.01
N PHE A 340 -51.04 -0.90 -5.04
CA PHE A 340 -49.71 -1.05 -4.46
C PHE A 340 -48.63 -0.23 -5.19
N LEU A 341 -48.83 0.05 -6.48
CA LEU A 341 -47.95 1.01 -7.17
C LEU A 341 -48.09 2.40 -6.55
N GLU A 342 -49.30 2.88 -6.26
CA GLU A 342 -49.53 4.15 -5.58
C GLU A 342 -49.02 4.13 -4.11
N VAL A 343 -49.07 2.97 -3.42
CA VAL A 343 -48.46 2.80 -2.11
C VAL A 343 -46.97 3.10 -2.15
N VAL A 344 -46.27 2.63 -3.19
CA VAL A 344 -44.85 2.90 -3.38
C VAL A 344 -44.60 4.37 -3.74
N GLN A 345 -45.35 4.89 -4.73
CA GLN A 345 -45.24 6.28 -5.20
C GLN A 345 -45.51 7.29 -4.07
N ASN A 346 -46.49 7.03 -3.23
CA ASN A 346 -46.85 7.86 -2.10
C ASN A 346 -46.01 7.59 -0.85
N SER A 347 -45.09 6.64 -0.91
CA SER A 347 -44.32 6.19 0.27
C SER A 347 -45.22 5.90 1.49
N CYS A 348 -46.37 5.25 1.28
CA CYS A 348 -47.32 4.98 2.33
C CYS A 348 -46.78 4.01 3.37
N ASN A 349 -46.65 4.45 4.63
CA ASN A 349 -46.12 3.63 5.72
C ASN A 349 -46.98 2.39 5.98
N LEU A 350 -48.30 2.57 5.95
CA LEU A 350 -49.24 1.50 6.27
C LEU A 350 -49.24 0.43 5.19
N GLY A 351 -49.35 0.84 3.91
CA GLY A 351 -49.40 -0.09 2.80
C GLY A 351 -48.15 -0.98 2.69
N VAL A 352 -46.95 -0.40 2.90
CA VAL A 352 -45.72 -1.19 2.89
C VAL A 352 -45.62 -2.10 4.12
N ASN A 353 -45.88 -1.59 5.31
CA ASN A 353 -45.63 -2.37 6.54
C ASN A 353 -46.72 -3.44 6.78
N THR A 354 -47.98 -3.12 6.53
CA THR A 354 -49.09 -4.03 6.85
C THR A 354 -49.57 -4.83 5.64
N GLY A 355 -49.71 -4.20 4.47
CA GLY A 355 -50.11 -4.88 3.25
C GLY A 355 -49.11 -5.92 2.79
N THR A 356 -47.82 -5.63 2.93
CA THR A 356 -46.73 -6.53 2.52
C THR A 356 -46.44 -7.61 3.57
N LEU A 357 -46.35 -7.24 4.86
CA LEU A 357 -46.00 -8.17 5.95
C LEU A 357 -47.13 -9.16 6.29
N LEU A 358 -48.41 -8.73 6.22
CA LEU A 358 -49.56 -9.63 6.46
C LEU A 358 -49.69 -10.72 5.39
N ASN A 359 -49.22 -10.47 4.17
CA ASN A 359 -49.17 -11.46 3.11
C ASN A 359 -47.93 -12.35 3.12
N LEU A 360 -46.87 -11.96 3.85
CA LEU A 360 -45.65 -12.74 4.10
C LEU A 360 -45.87 -13.61 5.36
N GLN A 361 -46.51 -14.76 5.22
CA GLN A 361 -46.70 -15.71 6.35
C GLN A 361 -45.40 -16.40 6.80
N LYS A 362 -44.23 -16.04 6.26
CA LYS A 362 -42.91 -16.50 6.67
C LYS A 362 -41.98 -15.31 6.82
N PRO A 363 -41.05 -15.30 7.79
CA PRO A 363 -40.04 -14.25 7.91
C PRO A 363 -39.18 -14.20 6.64
N LEU A 364 -38.97 -13.00 6.12
CA LEU A 364 -38.01 -12.74 5.03
C LEU A 364 -36.64 -13.30 5.42
N GLN A 365 -36.13 -14.30 4.71
CA GLN A 365 -34.75 -14.66 4.72
C GLN A 365 -34.06 -13.75 3.71
N ILE A 366 -33.45 -12.67 4.22
CA ILE A 366 -32.51 -11.86 3.43
C ILE A 366 -31.17 -12.61 3.51
N VAL A 367 -30.75 -13.17 2.37
CA VAL A 367 -29.43 -13.79 2.18
C VAL A 367 -28.43 -12.69 1.86
#